data_f10b9df37d4af6f28d0f69d796d7b9c7
#
_entry.id   f10b9df37d4af6f28d0f69d796d7b9c7
#
_cell.length_a   1.000
_cell.length_b   1.000
_cell.length_c   1.000
_cell.angle_alpha   90.00
_cell.angle_beta   90.00
_cell.angle_gamma   90.00
#
_symmetry.space_group_name_H-M   'P 1'
#
loop_
_entity.id
_entity.type
_entity.pdbx_description
1 polymer ?
#
loop_
_entity_poly.entity_id
_entity_poly.type
_entity_poly.pdbx_seq_one_letter_code
_entity_poly.pdbx_strand_id
1 'polypeptide(L)'
;MLPPDGKEELTVFRRNMLGLPENPEDAGEFDLVVVGGGIAGCCTALSAARLGCKVALIQNRPVLGGNNSSEVRVGLSGLIAQQPYPNLGNLVDELGPVGHWNNWEAKRDSSSVRSRQIMKILHQYPEKTIHNAGPASNYEDEKKFALLQNQENLNLFLNTQVVDVKKNGNKIVSVIGKNIISGKEYIFKAQLFSDCTGDGEVGFLAGADYRMGRESKEETGEPRAPLTSDLLVMGTSVQWYAEDTRNVSDF
;
A
#
# COMPACT_ATOMS: atom_id res chain seq x y z
N MET A 1 -5.23 -34.61 15.60
CA MET A 1 -5.08 -35.02 14.18
C MET A 1 -3.88 -34.27 13.65
N LEU A 2 -2.89 -34.96 13.06
CA LEU A 2 -1.72 -34.29 12.45
C LEU A 2 -2.13 -33.69 11.11
N PRO A 3 -1.57 -32.50 10.73
CA PRO A 3 -1.87 -31.92 9.42
C PRO A 3 -1.27 -32.78 8.30
N PRO A 4 -1.92 -32.83 7.12
CA PRO A 4 -1.38 -33.53 5.96
C PRO A 4 -0.19 -32.81 5.36
N ASP A 5 0.66 -33.52 4.61
CA ASP A 5 1.90 -33.00 4.02
C ASP A 5 1.68 -32.30 2.66
N GLY A 6 0.58 -32.59 1.97
CA GLY A 6 0.25 -32.00 0.67
C GLY A 6 -0.38 -30.59 0.76
N LYS A 7 0.02 -29.67 -0.14
CA LYS A 7 -0.51 -28.27 -0.13
C LYS A 7 -2.04 -28.22 -0.25
N GLU A 8 -2.63 -29.02 -1.15
CA GLU A 8 -4.09 -29.04 -1.33
C GLU A 8 -4.80 -29.68 -0.14
N GLU A 9 -4.30 -30.81 0.37
CA GLU A 9 -4.82 -31.48 1.54
C GLU A 9 -4.70 -30.62 2.80
N LEU A 10 -3.59 -29.88 2.94
CA LEU A 10 -3.41 -28.92 4.04
C LEU A 10 -4.41 -27.78 3.97
N THR A 11 -4.75 -27.32 2.76
CA THR A 11 -5.77 -26.27 2.56
C THR A 11 -7.15 -26.78 2.99
N VAL A 12 -7.55 -27.98 2.58
CA VAL A 12 -8.81 -28.62 2.98
C VAL A 12 -8.85 -28.85 4.49
N PHE A 13 -7.76 -29.36 5.07
CA PHE A 13 -7.62 -29.57 6.50
C PHE A 13 -7.83 -28.26 7.29
N ARG A 14 -7.17 -27.16 6.87
CA ARG A 14 -7.32 -25.86 7.51
C ARG A 14 -8.74 -25.32 7.41
N ARG A 15 -9.39 -25.44 6.26
CA ARG A 15 -10.79 -25.04 6.07
C ARG A 15 -11.70 -25.76 7.03
N ASN A 16 -11.58 -27.08 7.15
CA ASN A 16 -12.37 -27.91 8.05
C ASN A 16 -12.15 -27.52 9.52
N MET A 17 -10.89 -27.29 9.92
CA MET A 17 -10.56 -26.89 11.30
C MET A 17 -11.12 -25.51 11.68
N LEU A 18 -11.25 -24.61 10.71
CA LEU A 18 -11.79 -23.27 10.90
C LEU A 18 -13.31 -23.19 10.64
N GLY A 19 -13.95 -24.31 10.28
CA GLY A 19 -15.37 -24.33 9.90
C GLY A 19 -15.68 -23.47 8.66
N LEU A 20 -14.72 -23.30 7.76
CA LEU A 20 -14.90 -22.50 6.55
C LEU A 20 -15.60 -23.30 5.46
N PRO A 21 -16.35 -22.64 4.56
CA PRO A 21 -16.94 -23.28 3.39
C PRO A 21 -15.87 -23.98 2.53
N GLU A 22 -16.22 -25.01 1.81
CA GLU A 22 -15.34 -25.74 0.90
C GLU A 22 -14.74 -24.80 -0.18
N ASN A 23 -15.55 -23.86 -0.66
CA ASN A 23 -15.15 -22.89 -1.66
C ASN A 23 -15.12 -21.47 -1.09
N PRO A 24 -14.23 -20.57 -1.59
CA PRO A 24 -14.25 -19.15 -1.27
C PRO A 24 -15.61 -18.53 -1.60
N GLU A 25 -16.04 -17.57 -0.80
CA GLU A 25 -17.21 -16.75 -1.06
C GLU A 25 -16.98 -15.86 -2.29
N ASP A 26 -17.97 -15.75 -3.18
CA ASP A 26 -17.86 -14.88 -4.35
C ASP A 26 -17.99 -13.41 -3.92
N ALA A 27 -16.91 -12.66 -4.03
CA ALA A 27 -16.91 -11.22 -3.76
C ALA A 27 -17.53 -10.38 -4.90
N GLY A 28 -17.79 -11.01 -6.04
CA GLY A 28 -18.37 -10.41 -7.24
C GLY A 28 -17.37 -10.17 -8.36
N GLU A 29 -17.88 -9.51 -9.40
CA GLU A 29 -17.10 -9.14 -10.58
C GLU A 29 -16.82 -7.64 -10.58
N PHE A 30 -15.59 -7.29 -10.96
CA PHE A 30 -15.07 -5.94 -10.98
C PHE A 30 -14.43 -5.63 -12.35
N ASP A 31 -14.32 -4.35 -12.69
CA ASP A 31 -13.50 -3.93 -13.83
C ASP A 31 -12.02 -4.00 -13.46
N LEU A 32 -11.71 -3.59 -12.21
CA LEU A 32 -10.36 -3.58 -11.67
C LEU A 32 -10.32 -4.10 -10.23
N VAL A 33 -9.41 -5.03 -9.96
CA VAL A 33 -9.01 -5.41 -8.60
C VAL A 33 -7.64 -4.82 -8.31
N VAL A 34 -7.56 -3.99 -7.27
CA VAL A 34 -6.32 -3.40 -6.77
C VAL A 34 -5.90 -4.15 -5.50
N VAL A 35 -4.73 -4.73 -5.50
CA VAL A 35 -4.17 -5.47 -4.36
C VAL A 35 -3.06 -4.64 -3.71
N GLY A 36 -3.25 -4.33 -2.43
CA GLY A 36 -2.39 -3.44 -1.67
C GLY A 36 -2.96 -2.04 -1.53
N GLY A 37 -3.34 -1.67 -0.29
CA GLY A 37 -3.94 -0.37 0.07
C GLY A 37 -2.91 0.64 0.58
N GLY A 38 -1.67 0.58 0.10
CA GLY A 38 -0.70 1.66 0.25
C GLY A 38 -1.14 2.91 -0.53
N ILE A 39 -0.39 4.01 -0.46
CA ILE A 39 -0.75 5.25 -1.17
C ILE A 39 -0.93 4.99 -2.68
N ALA A 40 -0.07 4.20 -3.31
CA ALA A 40 -0.20 3.86 -4.72
C ALA A 40 -1.52 3.14 -5.03
N GLY A 41 -1.88 2.14 -4.23
CA GLY A 41 -3.15 1.41 -4.40
C GLY A 41 -4.37 2.27 -4.11
N CYS A 42 -4.32 3.11 -3.09
CA CYS A 42 -5.39 4.08 -2.81
C CYS A 42 -5.61 5.04 -4.00
N CYS A 43 -4.52 5.59 -4.54
CA CYS A 43 -4.58 6.46 -5.72
C CYS A 43 -5.15 5.73 -6.94
N THR A 44 -4.69 4.50 -7.18
CA THR A 44 -5.16 3.67 -8.30
C THR A 44 -6.65 3.39 -8.18
N ALA A 45 -7.10 2.95 -7.00
CA ALA A 45 -8.50 2.61 -6.77
C ALA A 45 -9.42 3.83 -6.89
N LEU A 46 -9.06 4.96 -6.28
CA LEU A 46 -9.83 6.21 -6.37
C LEU A 46 -9.91 6.71 -7.81
N SER A 47 -8.79 6.73 -8.53
CA SER A 47 -8.76 7.19 -9.92
C SER A 47 -9.66 6.35 -10.81
N ALA A 48 -9.57 5.03 -10.72
CA ALA A 48 -10.39 4.13 -11.52
C ALA A 48 -11.89 4.24 -11.17
N ALA A 49 -12.24 4.30 -9.89
CA ALA A 49 -13.63 4.44 -9.46
C ALA A 49 -14.25 5.79 -9.92
N ARG A 50 -13.49 6.87 -9.86
CA ARG A 50 -13.93 8.20 -10.36
C ARG A 50 -14.07 8.26 -11.87
N LEU A 51 -13.40 7.38 -12.59
CA LEU A 51 -13.59 7.20 -14.03
C LEU A 51 -14.75 6.24 -14.37
N GLY A 52 -15.48 5.78 -13.37
CA GLY A 52 -16.68 4.94 -13.54
C GLY A 52 -16.41 3.43 -13.50
N CYS A 53 -15.18 2.99 -13.26
CA CYS A 53 -14.89 1.58 -13.08
C CYS A 53 -15.44 1.05 -11.76
N LYS A 54 -15.95 -0.18 -11.76
CA LYS A 54 -16.25 -0.93 -10.53
C LYS A 54 -14.98 -1.54 -9.98
N VAL A 55 -14.54 -1.07 -8.81
CA VAL A 55 -13.22 -1.39 -8.24
C VAL A 55 -13.35 -2.16 -6.93
N ALA A 56 -12.53 -3.19 -6.74
CA ALA A 56 -12.23 -3.74 -5.43
C ALA A 56 -10.82 -3.33 -5.01
N LEU A 57 -10.67 -2.76 -3.80
CA LEU A 57 -9.39 -2.52 -3.16
C LEU A 57 -9.21 -3.50 -2.00
N ILE A 58 -8.18 -4.32 -2.10
CA ILE A 58 -7.85 -5.35 -1.12
C ILE A 58 -6.61 -4.92 -0.34
N GLN A 59 -6.73 -4.86 0.99
CA GLN A 59 -5.64 -4.47 1.89
C GLN A 59 -5.51 -5.49 3.02
N ASN A 60 -4.31 -6.00 3.24
CA ASN A 60 -4.02 -6.99 4.27
C ASN A 60 -3.94 -6.42 5.70
N ARG A 61 -4.02 -5.10 5.87
CA ARG A 61 -3.95 -4.41 7.16
C ARG A 61 -5.30 -3.77 7.50
N PRO A 62 -5.52 -3.39 8.77
CA PRO A 62 -6.73 -2.68 9.19
C PRO A 62 -6.77 -1.23 8.73
N VAL A 63 -5.63 -0.66 8.32
CA VAL A 63 -5.49 0.74 7.90
C VAL A 63 -4.97 0.86 6.49
N LEU A 64 -5.24 1.99 5.87
CA LEU A 64 -4.78 2.36 4.53
C LEU A 64 -3.55 3.27 4.59
N GLY A 65 -2.82 3.35 3.48
CA GLY A 65 -1.64 4.20 3.36
C GLY A 65 -0.31 3.46 3.34
N GLY A 66 -0.28 2.19 3.77
CA GLY A 66 0.95 1.39 3.82
C GLY A 66 2.02 2.05 4.70
N ASN A 67 3.17 2.39 4.13
CA ASN A 67 4.22 3.09 4.86
C ASN A 67 3.75 4.43 5.43
N ASN A 68 2.84 5.13 4.74
CA ASN A 68 2.22 6.37 5.20
C ASN A 68 0.94 6.08 5.98
N SER A 69 1.04 5.33 7.04
CA SER A 69 -0.04 5.00 7.98
C SER A 69 0.42 5.11 9.43
N SER A 70 -0.51 5.07 10.36
CA SER A 70 -0.21 5.03 11.80
C SER A 70 0.60 3.80 12.23
N GLU A 71 0.58 2.73 11.43
CA GLU A 71 1.32 1.50 11.74
C GLU A 71 2.81 1.60 11.41
N VAL A 72 3.17 2.25 10.28
CA VAL A 72 4.57 2.32 9.82
C VAL A 72 5.17 3.69 10.05
N ARG A 73 4.38 4.75 9.92
CA ARG A 73 4.72 6.14 10.27
C ARG A 73 5.86 6.73 9.46
N VAL A 74 5.88 6.49 8.16
CA VAL A 74 6.81 7.11 7.22
C VAL A 74 6.10 8.24 6.48
N GLY A 75 6.68 9.44 6.50
CA GLY A 75 6.18 10.58 5.76
C GLY A 75 6.30 10.36 4.25
N LEU A 76 5.35 10.92 3.50
CA LEU A 76 5.45 10.93 2.04
C LEU A 76 6.57 11.87 1.60
N SER A 77 7.35 11.44 0.63
CA SER A 77 8.43 12.21 0.03
C SER A 77 8.42 12.04 -1.49
N GLY A 78 8.77 13.09 -2.21
CA GLY A 78 8.87 13.06 -3.66
C GLY A 78 8.48 14.38 -4.32
N LEU A 79 8.78 14.47 -5.61
CA LEU A 79 8.50 15.64 -6.45
C LEU A 79 7.27 15.35 -7.30
N ILE A 80 6.11 15.87 -6.91
CA ILE A 80 4.81 15.48 -7.46
C ILE A 80 4.08 16.58 -8.23
N ALA A 81 4.57 17.79 -8.23
CA ALA A 81 3.93 18.91 -8.97
C ALA A 81 4.83 19.43 -10.11
N GLN A 82 5.36 18.51 -10.92
CA GLN A 82 6.29 18.84 -11.99
C GLN A 82 5.68 18.76 -13.39
N GLN A 83 6.21 19.57 -14.30
CA GLN A 83 5.90 19.43 -15.71
C GLN A 83 6.40 18.08 -16.26
N PRO A 84 5.68 17.43 -17.17
CA PRO A 84 4.45 17.90 -17.84
C PRO A 84 3.13 17.60 -17.08
N TYR A 85 3.19 17.05 -15.88
CA TYR A 85 2.00 16.61 -15.13
C TYR A 85 1.84 17.33 -13.78
N PRO A 86 1.52 18.64 -13.78
CA PRO A 86 1.53 19.45 -12.56
C PRO A 86 0.47 19.04 -11.53
N ASN A 87 -0.53 18.25 -11.94
CA ASN A 87 -1.65 17.84 -11.09
C ASN A 87 -1.51 16.42 -10.52
N LEU A 88 -0.42 15.72 -10.79
CA LEU A 88 -0.21 14.35 -10.31
C LEU A 88 -0.30 14.23 -8.78
N GLY A 89 0.09 15.26 -8.05
CA GLY A 89 0.04 15.30 -6.60
C GLY A 89 -1.34 15.57 -6.00
N ASN A 90 -2.33 15.99 -6.77
CA ASN A 90 -3.62 16.41 -6.22
C ASN A 90 -4.31 15.29 -5.45
N LEU A 91 -4.28 14.07 -5.97
CA LEU A 91 -4.88 12.91 -5.32
C LEU A 91 -4.13 12.50 -4.06
N VAL A 92 -2.79 12.60 -4.07
CA VAL A 92 -1.96 12.37 -2.89
C VAL A 92 -2.25 13.40 -1.81
N ASP A 93 -2.44 14.66 -2.17
CA ASP A 93 -2.79 15.74 -1.25
C ASP A 93 -4.19 15.55 -0.65
N GLU A 94 -5.11 14.97 -1.41
CA GLU A 94 -6.46 14.64 -0.95
C GLU A 94 -6.44 13.48 0.07
N LEU A 95 -5.63 12.45 -0.19
CA LEU A 95 -5.44 11.34 0.73
C LEU A 95 -4.74 11.78 2.03
N GLY A 96 -3.82 12.77 1.96
CA GLY A 96 -3.06 13.26 3.09
C GLY A 96 -2.24 12.18 3.81
N PRO A 97 -1.50 12.53 4.83
CA PRO A 97 -1.31 13.83 5.45
C PRO A 97 -0.42 14.73 4.60
N VAL A 98 -0.89 15.93 4.34
CA VAL A 98 -0.16 16.95 3.61
C VAL A 98 0.49 17.89 4.61
N GLY A 99 1.72 18.26 4.43
CA GLY A 99 2.32 19.38 5.14
C GLY A 99 3.61 19.07 5.86
N HIS A 100 3.76 17.96 6.53
CA HIS A 100 4.98 17.72 7.29
C HIS A 100 6.11 17.09 6.47
N TRP A 101 5.82 16.50 5.35
CA TRP A 101 6.82 15.88 4.48
C TRP A 101 7.33 16.84 3.40
N ASN A 102 6.66 17.98 3.15
CA ASN A 102 7.06 18.96 2.14
C ASN A 102 7.37 20.36 2.71
N ASN A 103 7.63 20.45 3.99
CA ASN A 103 8.06 21.68 4.60
C ASN A 103 9.28 22.30 3.88
N TRP A 104 10.21 21.46 3.45
CA TRP A 104 11.39 21.90 2.73
C TRP A 104 11.05 22.48 1.35
N GLU A 105 10.18 21.82 0.55
CA GLU A 105 9.73 22.34 -0.73
C GLU A 105 8.92 23.62 -0.60
N ALA A 106 8.03 23.68 0.38
CA ALA A 106 7.23 24.87 0.63
C ALA A 106 8.11 26.10 0.98
N LYS A 107 9.18 25.89 1.72
CA LYS A 107 10.16 26.93 2.02
C LYS A 107 11.01 27.33 0.81
N ARG A 108 11.28 26.39 -0.09
CA ARG A 108 12.08 26.63 -1.28
C ARG A 108 11.33 27.40 -2.38
N ASP A 109 10.05 27.08 -2.57
CA ASP A 109 9.19 27.75 -3.55
C ASP A 109 7.83 28.08 -2.92
N SER A 110 7.71 29.30 -2.41
CA SER A 110 6.45 29.79 -1.84
C SER A 110 5.44 30.26 -2.88
N SER A 111 5.78 30.26 -4.16
CA SER A 111 4.93 30.77 -5.25
C SER A 111 3.83 29.81 -5.65
N SER A 112 4.05 28.50 -5.50
CA SER A 112 3.07 27.48 -5.89
C SER A 112 1.85 27.49 -4.97
N VAL A 113 0.69 27.12 -5.53
CA VAL A 113 -0.55 26.96 -4.77
C VAL A 113 -0.36 25.94 -3.66
N ARG A 114 0.28 24.81 -3.97
CA ARG A 114 0.58 23.75 -3.03
C ARG A 114 1.46 24.22 -1.87
N SER A 115 2.56 24.93 -2.14
CA SER A 115 3.44 25.45 -1.11
C SER A 115 2.70 26.39 -0.16
N ARG A 116 1.83 27.26 -0.69
CA ARG A 116 1.01 28.13 0.14
C ARG A 116 0.03 27.35 1.04
N GLN A 117 -0.58 26.29 0.51
CA GLN A 117 -1.45 25.40 1.30
C GLN A 117 -0.67 24.72 2.43
N ILE A 118 0.49 24.15 2.12
CA ILE A 118 1.38 23.51 3.09
C ILE A 118 1.79 24.52 4.17
N MET A 119 2.25 25.69 3.78
CA MET A 119 2.66 26.73 4.74
C MET A 119 1.51 27.18 5.65
N LYS A 120 0.28 27.25 5.12
CA LYS A 120 -0.90 27.56 5.91
C LYS A 120 -1.18 26.47 6.95
N ILE A 121 -1.09 25.18 6.56
CA ILE A 121 -1.27 24.06 7.47
C ILE A 121 -0.18 24.05 8.54
N LEU A 122 1.07 24.23 8.16
CA LEU A 122 2.19 24.28 9.10
C LEU A 122 2.10 25.45 10.09
N HIS A 123 1.55 26.57 9.65
CA HIS A 123 1.32 27.71 10.54
C HIS A 123 0.18 27.43 11.54
N GLN A 124 -0.88 26.78 11.08
CA GLN A 124 -2.04 26.43 11.91
C GLN A 124 -1.74 25.26 12.87
N TYR A 125 -0.92 24.31 12.44
CA TYR A 125 -0.59 23.08 13.16
C TYR A 125 0.93 22.84 13.14
N PRO A 126 1.71 23.61 13.91
CA PRO A 126 3.16 23.51 13.90
C PRO A 126 3.68 22.13 14.35
N GLU A 127 2.90 21.42 15.15
CA GLU A 127 3.18 20.05 15.57
C GLU A 127 3.15 19.05 14.41
N LYS A 128 2.49 19.37 13.30
CA LYS A 128 2.48 18.55 12.09
C LYS A 128 3.75 18.63 11.25
N THR A 129 4.72 19.43 11.64
CA THR A 129 6.06 19.48 11.03
C THR A 129 6.92 18.28 11.39
N ILE A 130 6.39 17.10 11.35
CA ILE A 130 6.97 15.99 12.05
C ILE A 130 7.69 15.05 11.11
N HIS A 131 8.77 14.52 11.63
CA HIS A 131 9.60 13.47 11.08
C HIS A 131 8.86 12.13 11.06
N ASN A 132 9.45 11.16 10.37
CA ASN A 132 9.06 9.77 10.50
C ASN A 132 8.97 9.37 11.98
N ALA A 133 8.13 8.38 12.27
CA ALA A 133 7.86 7.89 13.62
C ALA A 133 7.18 8.89 14.59
N GLY A 134 6.60 9.98 14.07
CA GLY A 134 5.78 10.90 14.87
C GLY A 134 4.49 10.26 15.40
N PRO A 135 3.65 11.02 16.14
CA PRO A 135 2.37 10.52 16.63
C PRO A 135 1.49 9.87 15.55
N ALA A 136 0.81 8.79 15.89
CA ALA A 136 -0.04 8.05 14.96
C ALA A 136 -1.12 8.92 14.30
N SER A 137 -1.68 9.89 15.05
CA SER A 137 -2.69 10.85 14.58
C SER A 137 -2.23 11.70 13.39
N ASN A 138 -0.91 11.86 13.20
CA ASN A 138 -0.37 12.65 12.09
C ASN A 138 -0.59 11.98 10.73
N TYR A 139 -0.89 10.68 10.71
CA TYR A 139 -1.04 9.92 9.46
C TYR A 139 -2.49 9.87 8.95
N GLU A 140 -3.43 10.42 9.70
CA GLU A 140 -4.82 10.65 9.28
C GLU A 140 -5.47 9.40 8.63
N ASP A 141 -5.30 8.23 9.25
CA ASP A 141 -5.82 6.96 8.71
C ASP A 141 -7.34 6.99 8.51
N GLU A 142 -8.06 7.63 9.43
CA GLU A 142 -9.51 7.79 9.36
C GLU A 142 -9.94 8.61 8.12
N LYS A 143 -9.18 9.62 7.75
CA LYS A 143 -9.43 10.42 6.55
C LYS A 143 -9.28 9.57 5.29
N LYS A 144 -8.19 8.79 5.20
CA LYS A 144 -7.97 7.87 4.09
C LYS A 144 -9.10 6.84 3.99
N PHE A 145 -9.44 6.24 5.12
CA PHE A 145 -10.53 5.28 5.19
C PHE A 145 -11.86 5.89 4.73
N ALA A 146 -12.26 7.05 5.27
CA ALA A 146 -13.50 7.71 4.93
C ALA A 146 -13.56 8.09 3.44
N LEU A 147 -12.46 8.55 2.86
CA LEU A 147 -12.38 8.91 1.45
C LEU A 147 -12.63 7.71 0.54
N LEU A 148 -12.01 6.56 0.83
CA LEU A 148 -12.18 5.36 0.01
C LEU A 148 -13.50 4.66 0.29
N GLN A 149 -13.94 4.60 1.53
CA GLN A 149 -15.18 3.95 1.94
C GLN A 149 -16.42 4.66 1.33
N ASN A 150 -16.37 5.99 1.21
CA ASN A 150 -17.47 6.79 0.67
C ASN A 150 -17.39 6.97 -0.86
N GLN A 151 -16.36 6.46 -1.51
CA GLN A 151 -16.24 6.57 -2.96
C GLN A 151 -17.21 5.60 -3.66
N GLU A 152 -18.06 6.13 -4.50
CA GLU A 152 -18.94 5.33 -5.37
C GLU A 152 -18.10 4.38 -6.26
N ASN A 153 -18.67 3.24 -6.58
CA ASN A 153 -18.05 2.17 -7.39
C ASN A 153 -16.77 1.57 -6.80
N LEU A 154 -16.43 1.83 -5.53
CA LEU A 154 -15.29 1.27 -4.84
C LEU A 154 -15.73 0.39 -3.66
N ASN A 155 -15.32 -0.86 -3.67
CA ASN A 155 -15.52 -1.81 -2.59
C ASN A 155 -14.20 -2.04 -1.86
N LEU A 156 -14.17 -1.76 -0.54
CA LEU A 156 -12.97 -1.86 0.28
C LEU A 156 -12.98 -3.14 1.12
N PHE A 157 -11.89 -3.93 1.02
CA PHE A 157 -11.68 -5.17 1.74
C PHE A 157 -10.43 -5.08 2.60
N LEU A 158 -10.57 -4.60 3.84
CA LEU A 158 -9.49 -4.55 4.82
C LEU A 158 -9.24 -5.92 5.47
N ASN A 159 -8.08 -6.06 6.10
CA ASN A 159 -7.65 -7.31 6.75
C ASN A 159 -7.72 -8.52 5.81
N THR A 160 -7.51 -8.30 4.53
CA THR A 160 -7.64 -9.35 3.50
C THR A 160 -6.34 -9.48 2.73
N GLN A 161 -5.65 -10.60 2.92
CA GLN A 161 -4.42 -10.95 2.24
C GLN A 161 -4.74 -11.76 0.98
N VAL A 162 -4.22 -11.36 -0.17
CA VAL A 162 -4.27 -12.21 -1.37
C VAL A 162 -3.32 -13.38 -1.17
N VAL A 163 -3.82 -14.60 -1.36
CA VAL A 163 -3.08 -15.84 -1.07
C VAL A 163 -2.97 -16.76 -2.28
N ASP A 164 -3.72 -16.49 -3.34
CA ASP A 164 -3.67 -17.27 -4.56
C ASP A 164 -4.15 -16.46 -5.77
N VAL A 165 -3.67 -16.83 -6.95
CA VAL A 165 -4.00 -16.22 -8.25
C VAL A 165 -4.44 -17.31 -9.22
N LYS A 166 -5.60 -17.12 -9.85
CA LYS A 166 -6.09 -18.01 -10.90
C LYS A 166 -5.85 -17.40 -12.27
N LYS A 167 -5.30 -18.19 -13.17
CA LYS A 167 -5.00 -17.78 -14.55
C LYS A 167 -5.71 -18.65 -15.57
N ASN A 168 -5.98 -18.04 -16.73
CA ASN A 168 -6.30 -18.74 -17.95
C ASN A 168 -5.21 -18.39 -18.98
N GLY A 169 -4.29 -19.33 -19.23
CA GLY A 169 -3.06 -19.04 -19.94
C GLY A 169 -2.22 -17.98 -19.22
N ASN A 170 -1.89 -16.90 -19.89
CA ASN A 170 -1.12 -15.78 -19.33
C ASN A 170 -1.99 -14.66 -18.72
N LYS A 171 -3.30 -14.83 -18.69
CA LYS A 171 -4.23 -13.84 -18.15
C LYS A 171 -4.67 -14.23 -16.75
N ILE A 172 -4.52 -13.33 -15.78
CA ILE A 172 -5.15 -13.46 -14.46
C ILE A 172 -6.66 -13.29 -14.64
N VAL A 173 -7.45 -14.20 -14.07
CA VAL A 173 -8.92 -14.18 -14.14
C VAL A 173 -9.56 -13.93 -12.78
N SER A 174 -8.89 -14.31 -11.71
CA SER A 174 -9.31 -13.99 -10.34
C SER A 174 -8.15 -14.09 -9.36
N VAL A 175 -8.33 -13.48 -8.20
CA VAL A 175 -7.47 -13.66 -7.03
C VAL A 175 -8.30 -14.18 -5.87
N ILE A 176 -7.66 -14.93 -4.96
CA ILE A 176 -8.28 -15.39 -3.72
C ILE A 176 -7.68 -14.57 -2.58
N GLY A 177 -8.52 -13.82 -1.89
CA GLY A 177 -8.20 -13.08 -0.68
C GLY A 177 -8.69 -13.82 0.55
N LYS A 178 -7.87 -13.85 1.60
CA LYS A 178 -8.20 -14.42 2.90
C LYS A 178 -8.26 -13.32 3.95
N ASN A 179 -9.39 -13.16 4.60
CA ASN A 179 -9.48 -12.27 5.74
C ASN A 179 -8.66 -12.85 6.91
N ILE A 180 -7.65 -12.09 7.35
CA ILE A 180 -6.67 -12.55 8.34
C ILE A 180 -7.23 -12.61 9.76
N ILE A 181 -8.39 -11.99 10.01
CA ILE A 181 -9.07 -12.01 11.31
C ILE A 181 -10.03 -13.18 11.39
N SER A 182 -10.95 -13.31 10.42
CA SER A 182 -11.99 -14.33 10.42
C SER A 182 -11.59 -15.65 9.77
N GLY A 183 -10.51 -15.64 8.97
CA GLY A 183 -10.12 -16.78 8.15
C GLY A 183 -10.97 -16.99 6.89
N LYS A 184 -12.06 -16.24 6.71
CA LYS A 184 -12.91 -16.33 5.51
C LYS A 184 -12.12 -16.05 4.25
N GLU A 185 -12.46 -16.77 3.21
CA GLU A 185 -11.82 -16.59 1.90
C GLU A 185 -12.83 -16.07 0.88
N TYR A 186 -12.36 -15.19 0.02
CA TYR A 186 -13.13 -14.53 -1.03
C TYR A 186 -12.46 -14.72 -2.37
N ILE A 187 -13.26 -14.95 -3.43
CA ILE A 187 -12.77 -14.92 -4.81
C ILE A 187 -13.19 -13.61 -5.46
N PHE A 188 -12.22 -12.88 -5.99
CA PHE A 188 -12.39 -11.61 -6.70
C PHE A 188 -12.13 -11.83 -8.17
N LYS A 189 -13.13 -11.61 -9.01
CA LYS A 189 -13.03 -11.71 -10.47
C LYS A 189 -12.91 -10.33 -11.08
N ALA A 190 -12.04 -10.14 -12.05
CA ALA A 190 -11.92 -8.87 -12.75
C ALA A 190 -11.37 -8.99 -14.16
N GLN A 191 -11.53 -7.91 -14.94
CA GLN A 191 -10.90 -7.79 -16.25
C GLN A 191 -9.42 -7.43 -16.11
N LEU A 192 -9.09 -6.57 -15.10
CA LEU A 192 -7.75 -6.07 -14.83
C LEU A 192 -7.39 -6.25 -13.35
N PHE A 193 -6.11 -6.44 -13.09
CA PHE A 193 -5.52 -6.53 -11.76
C PHE A 193 -4.33 -5.59 -11.65
N SER A 194 -4.27 -4.84 -10.56
CA SER A 194 -3.15 -3.95 -10.24
C SER A 194 -2.45 -4.45 -8.98
N ASP A 195 -1.16 -4.77 -9.09
CA ASP A 195 -0.32 -5.13 -7.96
C ASP A 195 0.29 -3.87 -7.36
N CYS A 196 -0.18 -3.50 -6.16
CA CYS A 196 0.29 -2.39 -5.35
C CYS A 196 0.78 -2.89 -3.98
N THR A 197 1.20 -4.15 -3.88
CA THR A 197 1.54 -4.81 -2.61
C THR A 197 2.88 -4.37 -2.01
N GLY A 198 3.69 -3.64 -2.76
CA GLY A 198 5.03 -3.26 -2.32
C GLY A 198 6.10 -4.30 -2.66
N ASP A 199 5.79 -5.58 -2.53
CA ASP A 199 6.71 -6.69 -2.82
C ASP A 199 6.38 -7.44 -4.12
N GLY A 200 5.38 -6.99 -4.89
CA GLY A 200 4.99 -7.64 -6.15
C GLY A 200 4.34 -9.01 -5.95
N GLU A 201 3.57 -9.18 -4.88
CA GLU A 201 3.02 -10.48 -4.48
C GLU A 201 2.09 -11.10 -5.52
N VAL A 202 1.24 -10.28 -6.17
CA VAL A 202 0.32 -10.78 -7.21
C VAL A 202 1.11 -11.27 -8.42
N GLY A 203 2.13 -10.52 -8.82
CA GLY A 203 3.05 -10.92 -9.89
C GLY A 203 3.76 -12.23 -9.57
N PHE A 204 4.28 -12.37 -8.35
CA PHE A 204 4.93 -13.58 -7.87
C PHE A 204 3.97 -14.80 -7.89
N LEU A 205 2.78 -14.64 -7.31
CA LEU A 205 1.76 -15.70 -7.29
C LEU A 205 1.26 -16.07 -8.69
N ALA A 206 1.26 -15.13 -9.61
CA ALA A 206 0.93 -15.35 -11.02
C ALA A 206 2.05 -16.04 -11.79
N GLY A 207 3.24 -16.20 -11.22
CA GLY A 207 4.40 -16.78 -11.88
C GLY A 207 5.01 -15.84 -12.94
N ALA A 208 4.95 -14.53 -12.70
CA ALA A 208 5.68 -13.57 -13.51
C ALA A 208 7.18 -13.65 -13.21
N ASP A 209 7.99 -13.32 -14.20
CA ASP A 209 9.43 -13.17 -13.99
C ASP A 209 9.70 -12.01 -13.04
N TYR A 210 10.63 -12.20 -12.12
CA TYR A 210 11.03 -11.17 -11.17
C TYR A 210 12.54 -11.15 -10.98
N ARG A 211 13.03 -10.01 -10.51
CA ARG A 211 14.44 -9.84 -10.13
C ARG A 211 14.50 -9.34 -8.69
N MET A 212 15.55 -9.73 -7.99
CA MET A 212 15.83 -9.29 -6.64
C MET A 212 17.31 -8.92 -6.53
N GLY A 213 17.62 -7.90 -5.73
CA GLY A 213 18.96 -7.38 -5.61
C GLY A 213 19.23 -6.19 -6.54
N ARG A 214 20.52 -5.93 -6.78
CA ARG A 214 20.96 -4.80 -7.61
C ARG A 214 21.43 -5.28 -8.98
N GLU A 215 21.01 -4.59 -10.02
CA GLU A 215 21.49 -4.80 -11.38
C GLU A 215 22.93 -4.29 -11.54
N SER A 216 23.66 -4.85 -12.48
CA SER A 216 25.01 -4.38 -12.80
C SER A 216 24.99 -3.12 -13.65
N LYS A 217 26.09 -2.38 -13.62
CA LYS A 217 26.30 -1.21 -14.49
C LYS A 217 26.26 -1.58 -15.98
N GLU A 218 26.68 -2.77 -16.35
CA GLU A 218 26.63 -3.25 -17.72
C GLU A 218 25.19 -3.43 -18.20
N GLU A 219 24.27 -3.88 -17.32
CA GLU A 219 22.87 -4.10 -17.66
C GLU A 219 22.08 -2.80 -17.79
N THR A 220 22.32 -1.82 -16.94
CA THR A 220 21.46 -0.62 -16.84
C THR A 220 22.12 0.66 -17.35
N GLY A 221 23.45 0.68 -17.42
CA GLY A 221 24.23 1.91 -17.75
C GLY A 221 24.23 2.94 -16.63
N GLU A 222 23.66 2.65 -15.47
CA GLU A 222 23.60 3.59 -14.34
C GLU A 222 24.98 3.86 -13.74
N PRO A 223 25.40 5.13 -13.56
CA PRO A 223 26.74 5.46 -13.09
C PRO A 223 27.07 4.89 -11.69
N ARG A 224 26.04 4.72 -10.84
CA ARG A 224 26.16 4.25 -9.45
C ARG A 224 25.85 2.78 -9.25
N ALA A 225 25.46 2.06 -10.30
CA ALA A 225 25.23 0.62 -10.22
C ALA A 225 26.54 -0.11 -9.92
N PRO A 226 26.50 -1.24 -9.21
CA PRO A 226 27.68 -2.08 -8.98
C PRO A 226 28.24 -2.62 -10.30
N LEU A 227 29.51 -3.01 -10.32
CA LEU A 227 30.12 -3.60 -11.53
C LEU A 227 29.49 -4.93 -11.91
N THR A 228 29.11 -5.71 -10.90
CA THR A 228 28.41 -7.02 -11.05
C THR A 228 27.10 -6.96 -10.28
N SER A 229 26.06 -7.60 -10.82
CA SER A 229 24.79 -7.76 -10.11
C SER A 229 24.98 -8.58 -8.82
N ASP A 230 24.17 -8.29 -7.81
CA ASP A 230 24.18 -8.98 -6.52
C ASP A 230 22.75 -9.17 -5.97
N LEU A 231 22.63 -9.83 -4.83
CA LEU A 231 21.36 -10.07 -4.14
C LEU A 231 21.10 -9.10 -2.99
N LEU A 232 21.84 -7.99 -2.91
CA LEU A 232 21.65 -7.00 -1.85
C LEU A 232 20.34 -6.23 -2.07
N VAL A 233 19.52 -6.20 -1.04
CA VAL A 233 18.27 -5.44 -0.96
C VAL A 233 18.38 -4.41 0.16
N MET A 234 17.41 -3.50 0.24
CA MET A 234 17.35 -2.55 1.35
C MET A 234 17.21 -3.32 2.67
N GLY A 235 17.97 -2.87 3.67
CA GLY A 235 17.92 -3.44 5.01
C GLY A 235 16.58 -3.20 5.68
N THR A 236 16.23 -4.08 6.62
CA THR A 236 15.09 -3.90 7.50
C THR A 236 15.31 -2.69 8.39
N SER A 237 14.31 -1.81 8.48
CA SER A 237 14.35 -0.62 9.33
C SER A 237 13.31 -0.75 10.44
N VAL A 238 13.70 -0.45 11.67
CA VAL A 238 12.80 -0.28 12.81
C VAL A 238 12.82 1.19 13.19
N GLN A 239 11.64 1.81 13.25
CA GLN A 239 11.50 3.20 13.66
C GLN A 239 10.84 3.25 15.02
N TRP A 240 11.34 4.13 15.89
CA TRP A 240 10.74 4.41 17.17
C TRP A 240 10.73 5.90 17.43
N TYR A 241 9.81 6.33 18.27
CA TYR A 241 9.76 7.67 18.83
C TYR A 241 10.24 7.62 20.26
N ALA A 242 11.11 8.55 20.62
CA ALA A 242 11.59 8.72 21.99
C ALA A 242 11.40 10.17 22.43
N GLU A 243 10.98 10.35 23.66
CA GLU A 243 10.86 11.65 24.30
C GLU A 243 11.91 11.75 25.41
N ASP A 244 12.65 12.87 25.42
CA ASP A 244 13.55 13.18 26.53
C ASP A 244 12.73 13.63 27.75
N THR A 245 12.55 12.74 28.69
CA THR A 245 11.84 13.04 29.94
C THR A 245 12.65 13.88 30.91
N ARG A 246 13.93 14.14 30.62
CA ARG A 246 14.91 14.81 31.50
C ARG A 246 15.11 14.13 32.86
N ASN A 247 14.62 12.93 33.01
CA ASN A 247 14.81 12.10 34.18
C ASN A 247 15.85 11.03 33.89
N VAL A 248 16.71 10.75 34.87
CA VAL A 248 17.59 9.59 34.79
C VAL A 248 16.72 8.34 34.92
N SER A 249 16.74 7.49 33.88
CA SER A 249 16.12 6.17 33.94
C SER A 249 17.22 5.14 34.10
N ASP A 250 17.18 4.39 35.18
CA ASP A 250 18.01 3.21 35.35
C ASP A 250 17.41 2.06 34.50
N PHE A 251 18.23 1.49 33.63
CA PHE A 251 17.89 0.31 32.84
C PHE A 251 18.47 -0.93 33.50
#